data_831980346c76a7002de80fad06e2f9bb
#
_entry.id   831980346c76a7002de80fad06e2f9bb
#
_cell.length_a   1.000
_cell.length_b   1.000
_cell.length_c   1.000
_cell.angle_alpha   90.00
_cell.angle_beta   90.00
_cell.angle_gamma   90.00
#
_symmetry.space_group_name_H-M   'P 1'
#
loop_
_entity.id
_entity.type
_entity.pdbx_description
1 polymer ?
#
loop_
_entity_poly.entity_id
_entity_poly.type
_entity_poly.pdbx_seq_one_letter_code
_entity_poly.pdbx_strand_id
1 'polypeptide(L)'
;NPKINITFPLQNNTNHSDNTMDINYTRSDTNLQSCWYSNDTYEVNTTLANCANITSVVWSEGLHNVTVWANDSGGNENFSSISFTIDTIYPNLNITSPINLSSSNDTGLDINFTRSDATLTSCWYSNDSHTVNTTISSCNNITGVTWSIGSHNITIWVNDSAGNTNYSTILFNITDDINPKINITFPLQNNTNHSDNTIDINYTRSDTNLQSCWYSNDTYSVNTTLSNCANITSVVWSEGLHNLTVWANDSGGNENFSSISFTIDTIYPNLNITAPINLSSSNDTGLDINFTRSDTNFLEACWYSNDSHTVNTTISSCNNITGVTWSIGSHN
;
A
#
# COMPACT_ATOMS: atom_id res chain seq x y z
N ASN A 1 -13.17 73.79 -6.97
CA ASN A 1 -12.49 72.83 -6.08
C ASN A 1 -11.75 71.80 -6.90
N PRO A 2 -10.51 71.48 -6.55
CA PRO A 2 -9.76 70.41 -7.18
C PRO A 2 -10.52 69.08 -7.14
N LYS A 3 -10.38 68.27 -8.20
CA LYS A 3 -10.81 66.89 -8.19
C LYS A 3 -9.57 66.05 -7.89
N ILE A 4 -9.68 65.13 -6.94
CA ILE A 4 -8.61 64.22 -6.55
C ILE A 4 -9.21 62.84 -6.27
N ASN A 5 -8.55 61.80 -6.75
CA ASN A 5 -9.00 60.42 -6.56
C ASN A 5 -7.80 59.45 -6.56
N ILE A 6 -7.63 58.71 -5.51
CA ILE A 6 -6.64 57.64 -5.45
C ILE A 6 -7.07 56.51 -6.39
N THR A 7 -6.18 56.04 -7.22
CA THR A 7 -6.42 55.00 -8.24
C THR A 7 -5.64 53.73 -7.99
N PHE A 8 -4.65 53.77 -7.13
CA PHE A 8 -3.95 52.58 -6.65
C PHE A 8 -3.43 52.82 -5.22
N PRO A 9 -3.64 51.89 -4.28
CA PRO A 9 -4.41 50.64 -4.45
C PRO A 9 -5.86 50.91 -4.88
N LEU A 10 -6.47 49.92 -5.60
CA LEU A 10 -7.81 50.12 -6.15
C LEU A 10 -8.93 50.04 -5.12
N GLN A 11 -8.72 49.38 -4.01
CA GLN A 11 -9.73 49.13 -2.99
C GLN A 11 -9.15 49.38 -1.59
N ASN A 12 -10.02 49.83 -0.71
CA ASN A 12 -9.72 49.93 0.74
C ASN A 12 -9.53 48.58 1.39
N ASN A 13 -8.68 48.53 2.39
CA ASN A 13 -8.43 47.37 3.25
C ASN A 13 -7.85 46.17 2.46
N THR A 14 -7.03 46.42 1.48
CA THR A 14 -6.27 45.40 0.77
C THR A 14 -4.94 45.12 1.50
N ASN A 15 -4.49 43.90 1.43
CA ASN A 15 -3.20 43.46 2.00
C ASN A 15 -2.17 43.36 0.87
N HIS A 16 -0.95 43.77 1.15
CA HIS A 16 0.14 43.85 0.16
C HIS A 16 1.43 43.33 0.76
N SER A 17 2.13 42.49 0.03
CA SER A 17 3.47 41.96 0.41
C SER A 17 4.62 42.89 -0.02
N ASP A 18 4.33 43.94 -0.77
CA ASP A 18 5.32 44.93 -1.19
C ASP A 18 5.24 46.18 -0.31
N ASN A 19 6.24 46.37 0.54
CA ASN A 19 6.35 47.54 1.43
C ASN A 19 6.88 48.80 0.73
N THR A 20 7.17 48.72 -0.56
CA THR A 20 7.57 49.87 -1.41
C THR A 20 6.48 50.31 -2.37
N MET A 21 5.27 49.79 -2.16
CA MET A 21 4.11 50.06 -3.00
C MET A 21 3.86 51.56 -3.19
N ASP A 22 3.69 51.99 -4.45
CA ASP A 22 3.34 53.36 -4.77
C ASP A 22 1.85 53.66 -4.53
N ILE A 23 1.51 54.89 -4.17
CA ILE A 23 0.12 55.36 -4.16
C ILE A 23 -0.07 56.26 -5.37
N ASN A 24 -0.92 55.82 -6.29
CA ASN A 24 -1.23 56.56 -7.50
C ASN A 24 -2.58 57.29 -7.37
N TYR A 25 -2.64 58.49 -7.85
CA TYR A 25 -3.88 59.28 -7.83
C TYR A 25 -4.01 60.18 -9.04
N THR A 26 -5.23 60.50 -9.39
CA THR A 26 -5.57 61.49 -10.42
C THR A 26 -5.95 62.80 -9.73
N ARG A 27 -5.63 63.88 -10.37
CA ARG A 27 -5.98 65.25 -9.97
C ARG A 27 -6.32 66.09 -11.16
N SER A 28 -7.26 67.01 -11.00
CA SER A 28 -7.57 67.99 -12.05
C SER A 28 -8.18 69.24 -11.45
N ASP A 29 -7.62 70.38 -11.80
CA ASP A 29 -8.15 71.72 -11.58
C ASP A 29 -7.44 72.71 -12.54
N THR A 30 -8.12 73.75 -12.95
CA THR A 30 -7.55 74.78 -13.85
C THR A 30 -6.47 75.59 -13.15
N ASN A 31 -6.59 75.80 -11.83
CA ASN A 31 -5.73 76.64 -11.00
C ASN A 31 -5.09 75.84 -9.87
N LEU A 32 -4.78 74.55 -10.11
CA LEU A 32 -4.14 73.70 -9.14
C LEU A 32 -2.85 74.31 -8.59
N GLN A 33 -2.72 74.38 -7.25
CA GLN A 33 -1.58 75.07 -6.60
C GLN A 33 -0.61 74.08 -5.96
N SER A 34 -1.10 73.19 -5.08
CA SER A 34 -0.26 72.26 -4.38
C SER A 34 -1.00 70.94 -4.00
N CYS A 35 -0.20 69.92 -3.78
CA CYS A 35 -0.71 68.65 -3.24
C CYS A 35 0.24 68.18 -2.11
N TRP A 36 -0.35 67.50 -1.18
CA TRP A 36 0.38 66.88 -0.05
C TRP A 36 -0.35 65.64 0.40
N TYR A 37 0.34 64.80 1.15
CA TYR A 37 -0.26 63.67 1.79
C TYR A 37 0.13 63.60 3.27
N SER A 38 -0.71 62.88 4.01
CA SER A 38 -0.44 62.46 5.37
C SER A 38 -0.77 61.01 5.51
N ASN A 39 -0.03 60.29 6.35
CA ASN A 39 -0.30 58.87 6.65
C ASN A 39 -0.57 58.69 8.15
N ASP A 40 -1.30 57.65 8.46
CA ASP A 40 -1.60 57.08 9.77
C ASP A 40 -2.11 58.12 10.82
N THR A 41 -1.24 58.82 11.52
CA THR A 41 -1.61 59.76 12.59
C THR A 41 -2.08 61.13 12.11
N TYR A 42 -1.89 61.45 10.83
CA TYR A 42 -2.20 62.74 10.24
C TYR A 42 -1.46 63.95 10.89
N GLU A 43 -0.40 63.68 11.65
CA GLU A 43 0.40 64.72 12.34
C GLU A 43 1.39 65.46 11.43
N VAL A 44 1.81 64.80 10.33
CA VAL A 44 2.81 65.36 9.38
C VAL A 44 2.27 65.34 7.99
N ASN A 45 2.27 66.48 7.32
CA ASN A 45 1.96 66.64 5.91
C ASN A 45 3.23 66.63 5.07
N THR A 46 3.31 65.74 4.09
CA THR A 46 4.43 65.69 3.14
C THR A 46 3.98 66.29 1.80
N THR A 47 4.62 67.38 1.40
CA THR A 47 4.34 68.06 0.10
C THR A 47 4.80 67.20 -1.08
N LEU A 48 3.95 67.08 -2.09
CA LEU A 48 4.22 66.37 -3.33
C LEU A 48 4.66 67.29 -4.43
N ALA A 49 5.93 67.21 -4.85
CA ALA A 49 6.49 68.04 -5.90
C ALA A 49 5.69 67.84 -7.20
N ASN A 50 5.21 68.96 -7.80
CA ASN A 50 4.38 68.93 -9.01
C ASN A 50 3.12 68.03 -8.89
N CYS A 51 2.63 67.84 -7.68
CA CYS A 51 1.53 66.93 -7.41
C CYS A 51 1.76 65.52 -7.98
N ALA A 52 3.01 65.01 -7.93
CA ALA A 52 3.35 63.67 -8.39
C ALA A 52 2.74 62.59 -7.50
N ASN A 53 2.65 61.37 -7.99
CA ASN A 53 2.25 60.22 -7.19
C ASN A 53 3.20 60.04 -6.00
N ILE A 54 2.72 59.38 -4.96
CA ILE A 54 3.52 59.02 -3.80
C ILE A 54 4.36 57.78 -4.17
N THR A 55 5.66 58.00 -4.34
CA THR A 55 6.62 56.95 -4.72
C THR A 55 7.77 56.94 -3.76
N SER A 56 8.53 55.86 -3.75
CA SER A 56 9.74 55.71 -2.92
C SER A 56 9.51 55.82 -1.39
N VAL A 57 8.30 55.57 -0.94
CA VAL A 57 7.99 55.39 0.47
C VAL A 57 8.18 53.93 0.84
N VAL A 58 8.86 53.68 1.97
CA VAL A 58 8.95 52.37 2.59
C VAL A 58 7.93 52.33 3.73
N TRP A 59 6.86 51.60 3.51
CA TRP A 59 5.78 51.40 4.49
C TRP A 59 6.21 50.39 5.56
N SER A 60 5.84 50.64 6.81
CA SER A 60 6.06 49.66 7.92
C SER A 60 5.07 48.49 7.83
N GLU A 61 5.31 47.43 8.56
CA GLU A 61 4.33 46.37 8.77
C GLU A 61 3.06 46.93 9.41
N GLY A 62 1.90 46.50 8.96
CA GLY A 62 0.61 46.80 9.57
C GLY A 62 -0.28 47.71 8.72
N LEU A 63 -1.35 48.21 9.34
CA LEU A 63 -2.37 49.02 8.72
C LEU A 63 -1.86 50.45 8.49
N HIS A 64 -2.06 50.95 7.29
CA HIS A 64 -1.80 52.34 6.90
C HIS A 64 -3.07 53.02 6.41
N ASN A 65 -3.22 54.31 6.78
CA ASN A 65 -4.25 55.19 6.29
C ASN A 65 -3.58 56.39 5.63
N VAL A 66 -3.77 56.55 4.33
CA VAL A 66 -3.17 57.61 3.57
C VAL A 66 -4.26 58.53 3.03
N THR A 67 -4.11 59.83 3.26
CA THR A 67 -4.95 60.85 2.65
C THR A 67 -4.10 61.79 1.80
N VAL A 68 -4.55 62.02 0.60
CA VAL A 68 -3.92 62.95 -0.34
C VAL A 68 -4.87 64.12 -0.53
N TRP A 69 -4.33 65.34 -0.35
CA TRP A 69 -5.05 66.59 -0.54
C TRP A 69 -4.51 67.33 -1.76
N ALA A 70 -5.37 68.16 -2.31
CA ALA A 70 -5.02 69.14 -3.33
C ALA A 70 -5.75 70.44 -3.03
N ASN A 71 -5.06 71.57 -3.23
CA ASN A 71 -5.69 72.88 -3.22
C ASN A 71 -5.50 73.64 -4.55
N ASP A 72 -6.37 74.62 -4.80
CA ASP A 72 -6.27 75.53 -5.86
C ASP A 72 -5.79 76.95 -5.41
N SER A 73 -5.49 77.83 -6.32
CA SER A 73 -5.05 79.20 -6.04
C SER A 73 -6.14 80.05 -5.36
N GLY A 74 -7.38 79.62 -5.36
CA GLY A 74 -8.48 80.26 -4.65
C GLY A 74 -8.65 79.80 -3.20
N GLY A 75 -7.80 78.87 -2.74
CA GLY A 75 -7.84 78.32 -1.40
C GLY A 75 -8.88 77.20 -1.21
N ASN A 76 -9.46 76.67 -2.29
CA ASN A 76 -10.38 75.54 -2.17
C ASN A 76 -9.57 74.24 -2.09
N GLU A 77 -9.96 73.34 -1.16
CA GLU A 77 -9.29 72.08 -0.95
C GLU A 77 -10.24 70.89 -1.21
N ASN A 78 -9.65 69.75 -1.61
CA ASN A 78 -10.31 68.46 -1.67
C ASN A 78 -9.31 67.36 -1.39
N PHE A 79 -9.82 66.16 -1.02
CA PHE A 79 -8.97 65.02 -0.64
C PHE A 79 -9.54 63.71 -1.10
N SER A 80 -8.68 62.70 -1.10
CA SER A 80 -9.03 61.29 -1.27
C SER A 80 -8.23 60.44 -0.29
N SER A 81 -8.86 59.40 0.29
CA SER A 81 -8.21 58.58 1.29
C SER A 81 -8.26 57.11 0.89
N ILE A 82 -7.29 56.33 1.31
CA ILE A 82 -7.17 54.90 1.13
C ILE A 82 -6.58 54.29 2.42
N SER A 83 -7.05 53.09 2.79
CA SER A 83 -6.40 52.26 3.77
C SER A 83 -5.93 50.97 3.17
N PHE A 84 -4.79 50.48 3.61
CA PHE A 84 -4.19 49.20 3.19
C PHE A 84 -3.31 48.65 4.30
N THR A 85 -3.02 47.34 4.24
CA THR A 85 -2.12 46.69 5.18
C THR A 85 -0.88 46.22 4.44
N ILE A 86 0.29 46.49 4.99
CA ILE A 86 1.54 45.86 4.58
C ILE A 86 1.78 44.63 5.44
N ASP A 87 2.04 43.54 4.80
CA ASP A 87 2.38 42.25 5.43
C ASP A 87 3.44 41.56 4.56
N THR A 88 4.70 41.71 4.92
CA THR A 88 5.84 41.10 4.23
C THR A 88 6.26 39.78 4.92
N ILE A 89 5.55 39.38 5.97
CA ILE A 89 5.88 38.20 6.79
C ILE A 89 5.30 36.95 6.14
N TYR A 90 6.16 36.01 5.80
CA TYR A 90 5.75 34.75 5.23
C TYR A 90 5.07 33.86 6.29
N PRO A 91 4.00 33.15 5.96
CA PRO A 91 3.42 32.16 6.83
C PRO A 91 4.45 31.12 7.29
N ASN A 92 4.41 30.73 8.56
CA ASN A 92 5.23 29.65 9.07
C ASN A 92 4.56 28.31 8.74
N LEU A 93 5.35 27.32 8.30
CA LEU A 93 4.89 25.96 7.97
C LEU A 93 5.96 24.95 8.35
N ASN A 94 5.54 23.89 9.04
CA ASN A 94 6.41 22.76 9.35
C ASN A 94 5.62 21.44 9.31
N ILE A 95 6.04 20.48 8.50
CA ILE A 95 5.52 19.12 8.51
C ILE A 95 6.13 18.38 9.70
N THR A 96 5.27 17.83 10.57
CA THR A 96 5.66 17.19 11.83
C THR A 96 5.57 15.66 11.78
N SER A 97 4.75 15.12 10.89
CA SER A 97 4.62 13.68 10.66
C SER A 97 4.19 13.42 9.21
N PRO A 98 4.72 12.38 8.56
CA PRO A 98 5.84 11.54 9.00
C PRO A 98 7.15 12.34 9.11
N ILE A 99 8.12 11.78 9.81
CA ILE A 99 9.46 12.36 9.87
C ILE A 99 10.12 12.22 8.50
N ASN A 100 10.80 13.26 8.05
CA ASN A 100 11.49 13.22 6.76
C ASN A 100 12.46 12.04 6.67
N LEU A 101 12.42 11.29 5.57
CA LEU A 101 13.18 10.06 5.30
C LEU A 101 12.82 8.86 6.21
N SER A 102 11.67 8.90 6.90
CA SER A 102 11.19 7.76 7.68
C SER A 102 10.52 6.70 6.81
N SER A 103 10.35 5.50 7.38
CA SER A 103 9.56 4.41 6.80
C SER A 103 8.38 4.07 7.71
N SER A 104 7.28 3.61 7.12
CA SER A 104 6.08 3.13 7.81
C SER A 104 5.45 2.00 7.00
N ASN A 105 4.80 1.06 7.66
CA ASN A 105 3.96 0.03 7.04
C ASN A 105 2.47 0.43 6.99
N ASP A 106 2.14 1.63 7.44
CA ASP A 106 0.79 2.17 7.40
C ASP A 106 0.53 2.83 6.04
N THR A 107 -0.25 2.18 5.19
CA THR A 107 -0.68 2.72 3.90
C THR A 107 -1.69 3.86 4.03
N GLY A 108 -2.29 4.05 5.21
CA GLY A 108 -3.20 5.16 5.53
C GLY A 108 -2.53 6.30 6.29
N LEU A 109 -1.21 6.41 6.23
CA LEU A 109 -0.42 7.35 7.01
C LEU A 109 -0.88 8.81 6.83
N ASP A 110 -1.26 9.45 7.93
CA ASP A 110 -1.66 10.85 7.94
C ASP A 110 -0.45 11.80 7.88
N ILE A 111 -0.61 12.91 7.17
CA ILE A 111 0.40 13.97 7.13
C ILE A 111 -0.02 15.07 8.09
N ASN A 112 0.74 15.24 9.16
CA ASN A 112 0.51 16.26 10.17
C ASN A 112 1.49 17.43 9.98
N PHE A 113 0.97 18.64 10.10
CA PHE A 113 1.79 19.85 9.99
C PHE A 113 1.27 20.97 10.89
N THR A 114 2.18 21.85 11.27
CA THR A 114 1.87 23.09 11.96
C THR A 114 2.00 24.27 11.02
N ARG A 115 1.16 25.24 11.20
CA ARG A 115 1.17 26.51 10.47
C ARG A 115 0.78 27.66 11.40
N SER A 116 1.31 28.83 11.14
CA SER A 116 0.92 30.03 11.84
C SER A 116 1.13 31.25 10.98
N ASP A 117 0.13 32.10 10.96
CA ASP A 117 0.11 33.39 10.33
C ASP A 117 -1.12 34.15 10.81
N ALA A 118 -1.07 35.49 10.84
CA ALA A 118 -2.18 36.33 11.27
C ALA A 118 -3.28 36.42 10.18
N THR A 119 -2.90 36.25 8.93
CA THR A 119 -3.75 36.50 7.74
C THR A 119 -3.81 35.31 6.80
N LEU A 120 -3.58 34.09 7.29
CA LEU A 120 -3.57 32.85 6.52
C LEU A 120 -4.87 32.67 5.73
N THR A 121 -4.77 32.41 4.43
CA THR A 121 -5.94 32.27 3.55
C THR A 121 -6.14 30.88 2.99
N SER A 122 -5.10 30.20 2.53
CA SER A 122 -5.24 28.89 1.92
C SER A 122 -4.01 28.01 2.07
N CYS A 123 -4.27 26.70 1.99
CA CYS A 123 -3.26 25.66 2.00
C CYS A 123 -3.59 24.63 0.92
N TRP A 124 -2.56 24.07 0.31
CA TRP A 124 -2.69 22.98 -0.65
C TRP A 124 -1.47 22.09 -0.59
N TYR A 125 -1.60 20.90 -1.12
CA TYR A 125 -0.48 19.96 -1.24
C TYR A 125 -0.42 19.34 -2.62
N SER A 126 0.74 18.83 -2.95
CA SER A 126 0.98 17.95 -4.09
C SER A 126 1.88 16.79 -3.63
N ASN A 127 1.62 15.60 -4.15
CA ASN A 127 2.39 14.41 -3.86
C ASN A 127 3.09 13.86 -5.11
N ASP A 128 4.16 13.13 -4.89
CA ASP A 128 4.96 12.40 -5.89
C ASP A 128 5.29 13.19 -7.18
N SER A 129 4.44 13.18 -8.17
CA SER A 129 4.70 13.79 -9.47
C SER A 129 4.61 15.32 -9.47
N HIS A 130 4.06 15.95 -8.43
CA HIS A 130 3.80 17.39 -8.34
C HIS A 130 2.98 17.97 -9.50
N THR A 131 2.15 17.15 -10.15
CA THR A 131 1.35 17.57 -11.31
C THR A 131 -0.03 18.10 -10.94
N VAL A 132 -0.52 17.79 -9.75
CA VAL A 132 -1.85 18.17 -9.26
C VAL A 132 -1.73 18.77 -7.87
N ASN A 133 -2.29 19.97 -7.68
CA ASN A 133 -2.42 20.58 -6.37
C ASN A 133 -3.80 20.28 -5.79
N THR A 134 -3.82 19.75 -4.58
CA THR A 134 -5.04 19.45 -3.82
C THR A 134 -5.22 20.46 -2.71
N THR A 135 -6.35 21.17 -2.69
CA THR A 135 -6.67 22.13 -1.62
C THR A 135 -6.92 21.40 -0.29
N ILE A 136 -6.33 21.92 0.78
CA ILE A 136 -6.52 21.43 2.13
C ILE A 136 -7.62 22.28 2.80
N SER A 137 -8.77 21.65 3.06
CA SER A 137 -9.90 22.34 3.70
C SER A 137 -9.52 22.85 5.09
N SER A 138 -9.73 24.16 5.33
CA SER A 138 -9.41 24.83 6.60
C SER A 138 -7.95 24.65 7.02
N CYS A 139 -7.06 24.33 6.09
CA CYS A 139 -5.65 24.06 6.37
C CYS A 139 -5.44 23.02 7.50
N ASN A 140 -6.28 21.99 7.57
CA ASN A 140 -6.14 20.89 8.53
C ASN A 140 -5.09 19.87 8.08
N ASN A 141 -4.74 18.94 8.96
CA ASN A 141 -3.89 17.81 8.59
C ASN A 141 -4.49 17.03 7.42
N ILE A 142 -3.62 16.43 6.62
CA ILE A 142 -4.03 15.63 5.46
C ILE A 142 -4.30 14.21 5.95
N THR A 143 -5.55 13.79 5.87
CA THR A 143 -6.04 12.48 6.30
C THR A 143 -6.77 11.78 5.17
N GLY A 144 -6.90 10.45 5.26
CA GLY A 144 -7.66 9.65 4.29
C GLY A 144 -6.97 9.50 2.91
N VAL A 145 -5.69 9.77 2.81
CA VAL A 145 -4.87 9.42 1.63
C VAL A 145 -4.41 7.98 1.79
N THR A 146 -4.52 7.19 0.72
CA THR A 146 -3.94 5.84 0.67
C THR A 146 -2.65 5.89 -0.15
N TRP A 147 -1.55 5.55 0.50
CA TRP A 147 -0.22 5.51 -0.11
C TRP A 147 0.07 4.11 -0.64
N SER A 148 0.69 4.01 -1.80
CA SER A 148 1.21 2.75 -2.32
C SER A 148 2.49 2.34 -1.59
N ILE A 149 2.90 1.09 -1.75
CA ILE A 149 4.24 0.67 -1.29
C ILE A 149 5.28 1.37 -2.14
N GLY A 150 6.33 1.87 -1.49
CA GLY A 150 7.44 2.58 -2.13
C GLY A 150 7.69 3.95 -1.55
N SER A 151 8.57 4.70 -2.23
CA SER A 151 8.97 6.04 -1.82
C SER A 151 7.95 7.08 -2.29
N HIS A 152 7.58 7.96 -1.38
CA HIS A 152 6.69 9.08 -1.61
C HIS A 152 7.34 10.39 -1.23
N ASN A 153 6.95 11.44 -1.92
CA ASN A 153 7.26 12.79 -1.52
C ASN A 153 5.97 13.62 -1.45
N ILE A 154 5.91 14.54 -0.51
CA ILE A 154 4.80 15.47 -0.39
C ILE A 154 5.33 16.87 -0.13
N THR A 155 4.77 17.84 -0.83
CA THR A 155 5.00 19.26 -0.59
C THR A 155 3.69 19.91 -0.20
N ILE A 156 3.71 20.67 0.89
CA ILE A 156 2.59 21.48 1.37
C ILE A 156 2.96 22.94 1.17
N TRP A 157 2.02 23.74 0.69
CA TRP A 157 2.13 25.19 0.57
C TRP A 157 1.07 25.87 1.42
N VAL A 158 1.41 27.01 1.92
CA VAL A 158 0.50 27.91 2.61
C VAL A 158 0.68 29.33 2.07
N ASN A 159 -0.39 30.08 1.95
CA ASN A 159 -0.32 31.49 1.65
C ASN A 159 -1.21 32.34 2.57
N ASP A 160 -0.85 33.59 2.71
CA ASP A 160 -1.61 34.62 3.43
C ASP A 160 -2.45 35.49 2.49
N SER A 161 -3.11 36.50 3.03
CA SER A 161 -3.93 37.45 2.29
C SER A 161 -3.14 38.53 1.56
N ALA A 162 -1.84 38.71 1.88
CA ALA A 162 -0.94 39.61 1.18
C ALA A 162 -0.27 38.94 -0.04
N GLY A 163 -0.40 37.61 -0.16
CA GLY A 163 0.18 36.82 -1.24
C GLY A 163 1.53 36.20 -0.92
N ASN A 164 2.04 36.32 0.34
CA ASN A 164 3.26 35.63 0.71
C ASN A 164 2.98 34.12 0.80
N THR A 165 3.84 33.33 0.18
CA THR A 165 3.68 31.87 0.10
C THR A 165 4.91 31.18 0.66
N ASN A 166 4.71 30.20 1.54
CA ASN A 166 5.76 29.32 2.05
C ASN A 166 5.42 27.87 1.79
N TYR A 167 6.42 26.98 1.80
CA TYR A 167 6.24 25.56 1.57
C TYR A 167 7.17 24.71 2.43
N SER A 168 6.80 23.46 2.60
CA SER A 168 7.61 22.42 3.25
C SER A 168 7.47 21.12 2.49
N THR A 169 8.56 20.39 2.33
CA THR A 169 8.61 19.09 1.61
C THR A 169 9.24 18.04 2.50
N ILE A 170 8.67 16.85 2.49
CA ILE A 170 9.26 15.65 3.08
C ILE A 170 9.23 14.50 2.11
N LEU A 171 10.15 13.56 2.31
CA LEU A 171 10.17 12.24 1.69
C LEU A 171 9.91 11.20 2.78
N PHE A 172 9.17 10.13 2.43
CA PHE A 172 8.95 8.98 3.31
C PHE A 172 8.74 7.74 2.46
N ASN A 173 8.86 6.56 3.08
CA ASN A 173 8.72 5.29 2.40
C ASN A 173 7.60 4.45 3.05
N ILE A 174 6.72 3.90 2.24
CA ILE A 174 5.75 2.91 2.70
C ILE A 174 6.30 1.51 2.41
N THR A 175 6.47 0.73 3.46
CA THR A 175 6.97 -0.64 3.42
C THR A 175 5.84 -1.62 3.67
N ASP A 176 5.93 -2.79 3.08
CA ASP A 176 5.14 -3.96 3.43
C ASP A 176 6.04 -4.92 4.20
N ASP A 177 5.71 -5.21 5.44
CA ASP A 177 6.44 -6.15 6.30
C ASP A 177 5.58 -7.37 6.71
N ILE A 178 4.45 -7.57 6.02
CA ILE A 178 3.53 -8.66 6.30
C ILE A 178 3.76 -9.80 5.30
N ASN A 179 4.21 -10.93 5.82
CA ASN A 179 4.42 -12.12 4.99
C ASN A 179 3.10 -12.65 4.41
N PRO A 180 3.10 -13.10 3.14
CA PRO A 180 1.96 -13.82 2.58
C PRO A 180 1.57 -15.03 3.44
N LYS A 181 0.29 -15.29 3.56
CA LYS A 181 -0.20 -16.54 4.14
C LYS A 181 -0.29 -17.59 3.05
N ILE A 182 0.27 -18.76 3.29
CA ILE A 182 0.22 -19.89 2.38
C ILE A 182 0.04 -21.18 3.18
N ASN A 183 -0.83 -22.07 2.72
CA ASN A 183 -1.09 -23.35 3.37
C ASN A 183 -1.54 -24.39 2.36
N ILE A 184 -0.83 -25.53 2.29
CA ILE A 184 -1.24 -26.69 1.49
C ILE A 184 -2.46 -27.31 2.15
N THR A 185 -3.51 -27.56 1.37
CA THR A 185 -4.80 -28.12 1.80
C THR A 185 -5.07 -29.51 1.27
N PHE A 186 -4.35 -29.92 0.23
CA PHE A 186 -4.37 -31.30 -0.25
C PHE A 186 -2.98 -31.65 -0.84
N PRO A 187 -2.41 -32.81 -0.51
CA PRO A 187 -2.88 -33.78 0.49
C PRO A 187 -3.08 -33.17 1.89
N LEU A 188 -4.03 -33.76 2.67
CA LEU A 188 -4.42 -33.17 3.99
C LEU A 188 -3.37 -33.38 5.08
N GLN A 189 -2.55 -34.41 4.96
CA GLN A 189 -1.58 -34.79 5.97
C GLN A 189 -0.25 -35.18 5.32
N ASN A 190 0.84 -34.97 6.06
CA ASN A 190 2.15 -35.44 5.69
C ASN A 190 2.20 -36.98 5.66
N ASN A 191 3.04 -37.52 4.81
CA ASN A 191 3.33 -38.96 4.69
C ASN A 191 2.10 -39.81 4.29
N THR A 192 1.21 -39.24 3.50
CA THR A 192 0.10 -39.98 2.89
C THR A 192 0.56 -40.80 1.68
N ASN A 193 -0.01 -41.98 1.49
CA ASN A 193 0.25 -42.83 0.32
C ASN A 193 -0.87 -42.66 -0.68
N HIS A 194 -0.52 -42.57 -1.95
CA HIS A 194 -1.44 -42.39 -3.09
C HIS A 194 -1.16 -43.40 -4.19
N SER A 195 -2.19 -44.08 -4.66
CA SER A 195 -2.12 -44.97 -5.82
C SER A 195 -2.33 -44.26 -7.16
N ASP A 196 -2.58 -42.96 -7.11
CA ASP A 196 -2.70 -42.08 -8.29
C ASP A 196 -1.46 -41.18 -8.38
N ASN A 197 -0.71 -41.32 -9.46
CA ASN A 197 0.47 -40.52 -9.70
C ASN A 197 0.18 -39.17 -10.37
N THR A 198 -1.08 -38.78 -10.50
CA THR A 198 -1.53 -37.50 -11.04
C THR A 198 -2.23 -36.63 -10.03
N ILE A 199 -2.04 -36.90 -8.74
CA ILE A 199 -2.68 -36.12 -7.68
C ILE A 199 -2.34 -34.64 -7.80
N ASP A 200 -3.35 -33.81 -7.65
CA ASP A 200 -3.18 -32.37 -7.58
C ASP A 200 -2.68 -31.94 -6.19
N ILE A 201 -1.90 -30.87 -6.14
CA ILE A 201 -1.56 -30.23 -4.86
C ILE A 201 -2.35 -28.93 -4.76
N ASN A 202 -3.26 -28.89 -3.81
CA ASN A 202 -4.09 -27.72 -3.57
C ASN A 202 -3.56 -26.91 -2.36
N TYR A 203 -3.59 -25.60 -2.47
CA TYR A 203 -3.17 -24.71 -1.41
C TYR A 203 -3.98 -23.42 -1.38
N THR A 204 -4.07 -22.82 -0.21
CA THR A 204 -4.63 -21.47 -0.03
C THR A 204 -3.50 -20.47 0.09
N ARG A 205 -3.75 -19.27 -0.37
CA ARG A 205 -2.87 -18.13 -0.26
C ARG A 205 -3.67 -16.87 -0.04
N SER A 206 -3.14 -15.94 0.75
CA SER A 206 -3.73 -14.62 0.90
C SER A 206 -2.67 -13.61 1.30
N ASP A 207 -2.69 -12.49 0.60
CA ASP A 207 -1.93 -11.29 0.87
C ASP A 207 -2.55 -10.14 0.09
N THR A 208 -2.40 -8.89 0.58
CA THR A 208 -2.92 -7.70 -0.10
C THR A 208 -2.10 -7.38 -1.34
N ASN A 209 -0.82 -7.68 -1.31
CA ASN A 209 0.17 -7.33 -2.32
C ASN A 209 0.88 -8.56 -2.91
N LEU A 210 0.19 -9.71 -2.94
CA LEU A 210 0.73 -10.96 -3.46
C LEU A 210 1.30 -10.78 -4.87
N GLN A 211 2.56 -11.17 -5.08
CA GLN A 211 3.26 -10.97 -6.33
C GLN A 211 3.41 -12.27 -7.13
N SER A 212 3.99 -13.30 -6.53
CA SER A 212 4.22 -14.57 -7.22
C SER A 212 4.22 -15.78 -6.30
N CYS A 213 4.01 -16.96 -6.90
CA CYS A 213 4.12 -18.23 -6.23
C CYS A 213 4.93 -19.20 -7.10
N TRP A 214 5.64 -20.10 -6.45
CA TRP A 214 6.39 -21.17 -7.11
C TRP A 214 6.45 -22.40 -6.20
N TYR A 215 6.80 -23.52 -6.77
CA TYR A 215 7.07 -24.73 -6.01
C TYR A 215 8.38 -25.37 -6.41
N SER A 216 8.91 -26.15 -5.52
CA SER A 216 10.03 -27.06 -5.77
C SER A 216 9.72 -28.41 -5.10
N ASN A 217 10.17 -29.49 -5.74
CA ASN A 217 10.01 -30.83 -5.23
C ASN A 217 11.34 -31.52 -5.01
N ASP A 218 11.36 -32.50 -4.13
CA ASP A 218 12.45 -33.44 -3.83
C ASP A 218 13.82 -32.81 -3.57
N THR A 219 14.58 -32.48 -4.61
CA THR A 219 15.94 -31.96 -4.48
C THR A 219 16.01 -30.46 -4.25
N TYR A 220 14.89 -29.73 -4.38
CA TYR A 220 14.81 -28.28 -4.30
C TYR A 220 15.77 -27.53 -5.25
N SER A 221 16.21 -28.20 -6.30
CA SER A 221 17.19 -27.66 -7.27
C SER A 221 16.55 -26.78 -8.34
N VAL A 222 15.26 -26.91 -8.58
CA VAL A 222 14.52 -26.17 -9.60
C VAL A 222 13.22 -25.63 -9.01
N ASN A 223 12.98 -24.34 -9.18
CA ASN A 223 11.73 -23.70 -8.85
C ASN A 223 10.84 -23.61 -10.08
N THR A 224 9.60 -24.07 -9.96
CA THR A 224 8.58 -23.97 -11.01
C THR A 224 7.59 -22.89 -10.64
N THR A 225 7.53 -21.81 -11.43
CA THR A 225 6.59 -20.71 -11.21
C THR A 225 5.16 -21.13 -11.49
N LEU A 226 4.25 -20.73 -10.61
CA LEU A 226 2.82 -21.00 -10.73
C LEU A 226 2.10 -19.77 -11.30
N SER A 227 1.56 -19.91 -12.49
CA SER A 227 0.80 -18.83 -13.13
C SER A 227 -0.42 -18.43 -12.28
N ASN A 228 -0.54 -17.14 -11.98
CA ASN A 228 -1.59 -16.60 -11.10
C ASN A 228 -1.69 -17.31 -9.74
N CYS A 229 -0.59 -17.84 -9.24
CA CYS A 229 -0.56 -18.64 -8.01
C CYS A 229 -1.64 -19.75 -8.02
N ALA A 230 -1.84 -20.41 -9.16
CA ALA A 230 -2.81 -21.51 -9.27
C ALA A 230 -2.32 -22.76 -8.52
N ASN A 231 -3.24 -23.67 -8.21
CA ASN A 231 -2.89 -24.98 -7.67
C ASN A 231 -1.97 -25.73 -8.62
N ILE A 232 -1.18 -26.66 -8.09
CA ILE A 232 -0.31 -27.51 -8.89
C ILE A 232 -1.14 -28.66 -9.45
N THR A 233 -1.39 -28.63 -10.73
CA THR A 233 -2.18 -29.61 -11.46
C THR A 233 -1.41 -30.16 -12.65
N SER A 234 -1.83 -31.31 -13.16
CA SER A 234 -1.25 -31.92 -14.36
C SER A 234 0.25 -32.31 -14.22
N VAL A 235 0.71 -32.53 -13.00
CA VAL A 235 2.02 -33.11 -12.73
C VAL A 235 1.87 -34.64 -12.65
N VAL A 236 2.78 -35.36 -13.30
CA VAL A 236 2.92 -36.80 -13.17
C VAL A 236 4.09 -37.07 -12.21
N TRP A 237 3.76 -37.53 -11.02
CA TRP A 237 4.71 -37.85 -9.97
C TRP A 237 5.36 -39.23 -10.22
N SER A 238 6.62 -39.36 -9.91
CA SER A 238 7.32 -40.65 -9.99
C SER A 238 6.91 -41.56 -8.82
N GLU A 239 7.26 -42.85 -8.91
CA GLU A 239 7.14 -43.75 -7.78
C GLU A 239 8.06 -43.31 -6.62
N GLY A 240 7.55 -43.42 -5.40
CA GLY A 240 8.32 -43.18 -4.17
C GLY A 240 7.91 -41.93 -3.42
N LEU A 241 8.76 -41.54 -2.46
CA LEU A 241 8.53 -40.39 -1.57
C LEU A 241 8.83 -39.10 -2.30
N HIS A 242 7.92 -38.16 -2.18
CA HIS A 242 8.06 -36.79 -2.64
C HIS A 242 8.02 -35.81 -1.48
N ASN A 243 8.87 -34.80 -1.53
CA ASN A 243 8.87 -33.65 -0.63
C ASN A 243 8.60 -32.40 -1.48
N LEU A 244 7.52 -31.72 -1.21
CA LEU A 244 7.11 -30.55 -1.97
C LEU A 244 7.02 -29.34 -1.06
N THR A 245 7.53 -28.21 -1.53
CA THR A 245 7.35 -26.92 -0.89
C THR A 245 6.78 -25.94 -1.88
N VAL A 246 5.77 -25.19 -1.46
CA VAL A 246 5.17 -24.10 -2.21
C VAL A 246 5.49 -22.80 -1.49
N TRP A 247 6.00 -21.82 -2.21
CA TRP A 247 6.34 -20.49 -1.72
C TRP A 247 5.41 -19.45 -2.32
N ALA A 248 5.24 -18.37 -1.60
CA ALA A 248 4.63 -17.15 -2.08
C ALA A 248 5.47 -15.95 -1.64
N ASN A 249 5.60 -14.94 -2.50
CA ASN A 249 6.13 -13.63 -2.14
C ASN A 249 5.13 -12.53 -2.48
N ASP A 250 5.29 -11.40 -1.80
CA ASP A 250 4.58 -10.16 -2.07
C ASP A 250 5.44 -9.12 -2.80
N SER A 251 4.89 -7.96 -3.08
CA SER A 251 5.63 -6.86 -3.70
C SER A 251 6.53 -6.10 -2.72
N GLY A 252 6.40 -6.33 -1.41
CA GLY A 252 7.30 -5.82 -0.37
C GLY A 252 8.60 -6.63 -0.28
N GLY A 253 8.64 -7.82 -0.89
CA GLY A 253 9.76 -8.76 -0.82
C GLY A 253 9.68 -9.75 0.35
N ASN A 254 8.53 -9.80 1.06
CA ASN A 254 8.32 -10.78 2.11
C ASN A 254 7.94 -12.13 1.49
N GLU A 255 8.44 -13.21 2.07
CA GLU A 255 8.21 -14.57 1.60
C GLU A 255 7.66 -15.47 2.70
N ASN A 256 6.85 -16.45 2.31
CA ASN A 256 6.41 -17.54 3.17
C ASN A 256 6.22 -18.81 2.36
N PHE A 257 6.18 -19.95 3.04
CA PHE A 257 6.06 -21.25 2.40
C PHE A 257 5.20 -22.22 3.21
N SER A 258 4.76 -23.28 2.52
CA SER A 258 4.14 -24.46 3.11
C SER A 258 4.70 -25.71 2.45
N SER A 259 4.94 -26.75 3.24
CA SER A 259 5.58 -27.98 2.76
C SER A 259 4.70 -29.20 3.08
N ILE A 260 4.78 -30.21 2.21
CA ILE A 260 4.13 -31.50 2.40
C ILE A 260 5.02 -32.62 1.86
N SER A 261 4.94 -33.79 2.48
CA SER A 261 5.49 -35.03 1.95
C SER A 261 4.38 -36.04 1.67
N PHE A 262 4.52 -36.79 0.60
CA PHE A 262 3.60 -37.86 0.21
C PHE A 262 4.33 -38.93 -0.59
N THR A 263 3.79 -40.12 -0.66
CA THR A 263 4.37 -41.26 -1.41
C THR A 263 3.43 -41.63 -2.54
N ILE A 264 3.96 -41.80 -3.71
CA ILE A 264 3.27 -42.40 -4.85
C ILE A 264 3.63 -43.87 -4.93
N ASP A 265 2.62 -44.71 -5.02
CA ASP A 265 2.73 -46.15 -5.18
C ASP A 265 1.62 -46.65 -6.08
N THR A 266 1.94 -46.77 -7.38
CA THR A 266 1.01 -47.29 -8.41
C THR A 266 1.22 -48.78 -8.66
N ILE A 267 2.21 -49.41 -7.95
CA ILE A 267 2.61 -50.79 -8.16
C ILE A 267 1.78 -51.70 -7.26
N TYR A 268 1.07 -52.62 -7.90
CA TYR A 268 0.27 -53.60 -7.15
C TYR A 268 1.18 -54.58 -6.39
N PRO A 269 0.80 -54.98 -5.17
CA PRO A 269 1.48 -56.03 -4.45
C PRO A 269 1.55 -57.31 -5.26
N ASN A 270 2.69 -57.95 -5.29
CA ASN A 270 2.83 -59.29 -5.87
C ASN A 270 2.48 -60.37 -4.83
N LEU A 271 1.62 -61.28 -5.19
CA LEU A 271 1.19 -62.39 -4.33
C LEU A 271 1.24 -63.69 -5.17
N ASN A 272 1.87 -64.73 -4.59
CA ASN A 272 1.93 -66.03 -5.21
C ASN A 272 1.73 -67.14 -4.16
N ILE A 273 0.69 -67.95 -4.33
CA ILE A 273 0.46 -69.11 -3.50
C ILE A 273 1.48 -70.20 -3.93
N THR A 274 2.25 -70.71 -3.00
CA THR A 274 3.32 -71.70 -3.24
C THR A 274 2.93 -73.10 -2.78
N ALA A 275 1.97 -73.23 -1.84
CA ALA A 275 1.42 -74.47 -1.43
C ALA A 275 -0.01 -74.28 -0.88
N PRO A 276 -0.92 -75.19 -1.07
CA PRO A 276 -0.79 -76.39 -1.92
C PRO A 276 -0.63 -76.05 -3.40
N ILE A 277 -0.16 -76.98 -4.19
CA ILE A 277 -0.13 -76.84 -5.67
C ILE A 277 -1.58 -76.86 -6.16
N ASN A 278 -1.90 -75.95 -7.04
CA ASN A 278 -3.24 -75.86 -7.63
C ASN A 278 -3.71 -77.21 -8.22
N LEU A 279 -4.93 -77.57 -7.91
CA LEU A 279 -5.55 -78.86 -8.28
C LEU A 279 -4.86 -80.11 -7.64
N SER A 280 -4.06 -79.92 -6.62
CA SER A 280 -3.48 -81.03 -5.85
C SER A 280 -4.54 -81.66 -4.90
N SER A 281 -4.31 -82.88 -4.47
CA SER A 281 -5.13 -83.56 -3.51
C SER A 281 -4.32 -83.81 -2.24
N SER A 282 -4.93 -83.68 -1.06
CA SER A 282 -4.31 -83.89 0.24
C SER A 282 -5.30 -84.68 1.14
N ASN A 283 -4.77 -85.54 2.00
CA ASN A 283 -5.52 -86.18 3.07
C ASN A 283 -5.39 -85.42 4.40
N ASP A 284 -4.66 -84.33 4.42
CA ASP A 284 -4.47 -83.47 5.58
C ASP A 284 -5.55 -82.38 5.61
N THR A 285 -6.44 -82.55 6.62
CA THR A 285 -7.51 -81.56 6.85
C THR A 285 -7.03 -80.27 7.53
N GLY A 286 -5.80 -80.25 8.02
CA GLY A 286 -5.13 -79.06 8.58
C GLY A 286 -4.13 -78.39 7.63
N LEU A 287 -4.29 -78.60 6.32
CA LEU A 287 -3.37 -78.14 5.30
C LEU A 287 -3.14 -76.65 5.35
N ASP A 288 -1.88 -76.27 5.55
CA ASP A 288 -1.48 -74.85 5.53
C ASP A 288 -1.41 -74.31 4.12
N ILE A 289 -1.83 -73.05 3.95
CA ILE A 289 -1.64 -72.32 2.69
C ILE A 289 -0.41 -71.42 2.80
N ASN A 290 0.60 -71.75 2.03
CA ASN A 290 1.84 -70.99 1.96
C ASN A 290 1.85 -70.06 0.74
N PHE A 291 2.28 -68.82 0.95
CA PHE A 291 2.37 -67.88 -0.13
C PHE A 291 3.59 -66.96 0.03
N THR A 292 4.10 -66.46 -1.04
CA THR A 292 5.06 -65.38 -1.09
C THR A 292 4.36 -64.07 -1.46
N ARG A 293 4.86 -63.02 -0.88
CA ARG A 293 4.38 -61.66 -1.12
C ARG A 293 5.55 -60.70 -1.25
N SER A 294 5.42 -59.72 -2.08
CA SER A 294 6.38 -58.63 -2.16
C SER A 294 5.68 -57.37 -2.59
N ASP A 295 6.13 -56.26 -2.04
CA ASP A 295 5.71 -54.96 -2.41
C ASP A 295 6.88 -54.00 -2.19
N THR A 296 6.94 -52.90 -2.95
CA THR A 296 8.03 -51.95 -2.89
C THR A 296 7.86 -50.95 -1.75
N ASN A 297 6.62 -50.70 -1.34
CA ASN A 297 6.29 -49.59 -0.42
C ASN A 297 5.52 -50.00 0.84
N PHE A 298 5.40 -51.21 1.19
CA PHE A 298 4.69 -51.76 2.36
C PHE A 298 3.33 -52.37 2.07
N LEU A 299 3.23 -53.64 2.40
CA LEU A 299 1.93 -54.33 2.53
C LEU A 299 1.22 -53.85 3.81
N GLU A 300 0.09 -53.23 3.66
CA GLU A 300 -0.69 -52.72 4.77
C GLU A 300 -1.52 -53.81 5.42
N ALA A 301 -2.15 -54.69 4.66
CA ALA A 301 -2.97 -55.76 5.12
C ALA A 301 -3.03 -56.94 4.14
N CYS A 302 -3.21 -58.13 4.68
CA CYS A 302 -3.50 -59.34 3.90
C CYS A 302 -4.76 -60.00 4.43
N TRP A 303 -5.53 -60.58 3.53
CA TRP A 303 -6.72 -61.36 3.85
C TRP A 303 -6.88 -62.52 2.88
N TYR A 304 -7.62 -63.51 3.30
CA TYR A 304 -8.02 -64.58 2.44
C TYR A 304 -9.54 -64.80 2.46
N SER A 305 -10.05 -65.36 1.43
CA SER A 305 -11.42 -65.85 1.36
C SER A 305 -11.37 -67.26 0.83
N ASN A 306 -12.21 -68.13 1.36
CA ASN A 306 -12.31 -69.52 0.89
C ASN A 306 -13.65 -69.79 0.21
N ASP A 307 -13.69 -70.79 -0.65
CA ASP A 307 -14.87 -71.36 -1.35
C ASP A 307 -15.85 -70.32 -1.92
N SER A 308 -16.73 -69.76 -1.12
CA SER A 308 -17.77 -68.85 -1.56
C SER A 308 -17.31 -67.42 -1.87
N HIS A 309 -16.10 -67.02 -1.51
CA HIS A 309 -15.57 -65.66 -1.59
C HIS A 309 -16.47 -64.58 -0.93
N THR A 310 -17.30 -64.97 0.01
CA THR A 310 -18.26 -64.06 0.68
C THR A 310 -17.74 -63.42 1.95
N VAL A 311 -16.73 -64.00 2.58
CA VAL A 311 -16.14 -63.51 3.82
C VAL A 311 -14.61 -63.40 3.70
N ASN A 312 -14.07 -62.26 3.99
CA ASN A 312 -12.64 -62.05 4.06
C ASN A 312 -12.13 -62.23 5.49
N THR A 313 -11.15 -63.09 5.66
CA THR A 313 -10.47 -63.30 6.95
C THR A 313 -9.09 -62.62 6.92
N THR A 314 -8.85 -61.69 7.84
CA THR A 314 -7.57 -60.98 7.95
C THR A 314 -6.45 -61.95 8.37
N ILE A 315 -5.32 -61.86 7.69
CA ILE A 315 -4.12 -62.62 7.98
C ILE A 315 -3.18 -61.75 8.85
N SER A 316 -2.98 -62.11 10.09
CA SER A 316 -2.11 -61.38 11.00
C SER A 316 -0.68 -61.31 10.41
N SER A 317 -0.13 -60.09 10.34
CA SER A 317 1.20 -59.81 9.82
C SER A 317 1.48 -60.44 8.43
N CYS A 318 0.42 -60.69 7.66
CA CYS A 318 0.51 -61.26 6.32
C CYS A 318 1.34 -62.58 6.26
N ASN A 319 1.25 -63.40 7.29
CA ASN A 319 1.93 -64.72 7.35
C ASN A 319 1.12 -65.76 6.60
N ASN A 320 1.73 -66.95 6.39
CA ASN A 320 1.02 -68.10 5.84
C ASN A 320 -0.26 -68.40 6.60
N ILE A 321 -1.27 -68.89 5.91
CA ILE A 321 -2.55 -69.25 6.51
C ILE A 321 -2.38 -70.64 7.18
N THR A 322 -2.42 -70.63 8.49
CA THR A 322 -2.25 -71.86 9.31
C THR A 322 -3.44 -72.05 10.25
N GLY A 323 -3.64 -73.25 10.74
CA GLY A 323 -4.67 -73.56 11.74
C GLY A 323 -6.10 -73.55 11.18
N VAL A 324 -6.29 -73.59 9.87
CA VAL A 324 -7.59 -73.76 9.24
C VAL A 324 -7.88 -75.28 9.12
N THR A 325 -9.08 -75.66 9.52
CA THR A 325 -9.54 -77.06 9.30
C THR A 325 -10.43 -77.04 8.05
N TRP A 326 -10.01 -77.82 7.04
CA TRP A 326 -10.71 -77.96 5.78
C TRP A 326 -11.69 -79.07 5.83
N SER A 327 -12.84 -78.93 5.25
CA SER A 327 -13.80 -80.00 5.04
C SER A 327 -13.33 -80.95 3.90
N ILE A 328 -13.91 -82.16 3.83
CA ILE A 328 -13.64 -83.05 2.66
C ILE A 328 -14.33 -82.48 1.43
N GLY A 329 -13.57 -82.23 0.34
CA GLY A 329 -14.07 -81.73 -0.88
C GLY A 329 -13.06 -80.82 -1.61
N SER A 330 -13.51 -80.11 -2.61
CA SER A 330 -12.68 -79.10 -3.32
C SER A 330 -12.82 -77.76 -2.64
N HIS A 331 -11.68 -77.07 -2.40
CA HIS A 331 -11.59 -75.76 -1.81
C HIS A 331 -10.93 -74.79 -2.79
N ASN A 332 -11.42 -73.55 -2.75
CA ASN A 332 -11.00 -72.45 -3.63
C ASN A 332 -10.48 -71.27 -2.82
#